data_fa0628116236b78d1089053b77ba58c9
#
_entry.id   fa0628116236b78d1089053b77ba58c9
#
_cell.length_a   1.000
_cell.length_b   1.000
_cell.length_c   1.000
_cell.angle_alpha   90.00
_cell.angle_beta   90.00
_cell.angle_gamma   90.00
#
_symmetry.space_group_name_H-M   'P 1'
#
loop_
_entity.id
_entity.type
_entity.pdbx_description
1 polymer ?
#
loop_
_entity_poly.entity_id
_entity_poly.type
_entity_poly.pdbx_seq_one_letter_code
_entity_poly.pdbx_strand_id
1 'polypeptide(L)'
;NDHDHHDDEHHGHDDHHDDEFDAQSMENMGGLASKMPLTATAMLVGSASIMGLPFIGGFWSKEGIIANAWRVALEDPRFFIPAICVLVGAGMTGFYMSRMWLKTFAGKPKTEVAAHVGPTNTWIKIPLFVLTFVSLSAVLFAGMGFTHWAPDSEYGLMSEKSLIDGILYEMNHAFANSDAFFFILTYIAIAIGAILGPGIALSLYGGRLAEGEKVKPWMKPIIRLNTWVFDRFHFDNKSVANSGLSKALENRLYFDHYYDMAMLKLVAGFSNKSAETDKNVIDGVIKKIESGSQSISKVVRSMTTGSARDYILMVSVLSLIHI
;
A
#
# COMPACT_ATOMS: atom_id res chain seq x y z
N ASN A 1 -11.92 8.51 68.20
CA ASN A 1 -12.94 8.97 67.25
C ASN A 1 -12.24 9.67 66.09
N ASP A 2 -11.66 8.87 65.25
CA ASP A 2 -10.95 9.30 64.06
C ASP A 2 -11.84 9.04 62.88
N HIS A 3 -12.22 10.11 62.20
CA HIS A 3 -12.87 10.06 60.89
C HIS A 3 -11.78 10.31 59.84
N ASP A 4 -11.36 9.22 59.21
CA ASP A 4 -10.54 9.27 58.03
C ASP A 4 -11.39 9.74 56.83
N HIS A 5 -11.11 10.98 56.39
CA HIS A 5 -11.54 11.45 55.07
C HIS A 5 -10.56 10.91 54.01
N HIS A 6 -11.05 9.97 53.21
CA HIS A 6 -10.41 9.63 51.95
C HIS A 6 -10.75 10.71 50.93
N ASP A 7 -9.81 11.59 50.67
CA ASP A 7 -9.83 12.46 49.49
C ASP A 7 -9.50 11.63 48.26
N ASP A 8 -10.53 11.36 47.47
CA ASP A 8 -10.39 10.80 46.14
C ASP A 8 -9.75 11.86 45.20
N GLU A 9 -8.44 11.86 45.12
CA GLU A 9 -7.70 12.58 44.07
C GLU A 9 -8.05 11.99 42.72
N HIS A 10 -9.01 12.61 42.02
CA HIS A 10 -9.18 12.47 40.60
C HIS A 10 -7.88 12.95 39.90
N HIS A 11 -6.97 12.03 39.63
CA HIS A 11 -5.94 12.23 38.64
C HIS A 11 -6.63 12.39 37.29
N GLY A 12 -6.89 13.64 36.93
CA GLY A 12 -7.15 14.01 35.56
C GLY A 12 -5.94 13.55 34.74
N HIS A 13 -6.13 12.55 33.91
CA HIS A 13 -5.22 12.29 32.80
C HIS A 13 -5.33 13.49 31.87
N ASP A 14 -4.53 14.51 32.13
CA ASP A 14 -4.11 15.43 31.10
C ASP A 14 -3.33 14.58 30.07
N ASP A 15 -4.02 14.19 29.03
CA ASP A 15 -3.42 13.70 27.79
C ASP A 15 -2.60 14.86 27.21
N HIS A 16 -1.43 15.11 27.83
CA HIS A 16 -0.34 15.76 27.12
C HIS A 16 0.02 14.79 26.00
N HIS A 17 -0.61 14.96 24.84
CA HIS A 17 -0.02 14.56 23.57
C HIS A 17 1.29 15.35 23.49
N ASP A 18 2.35 14.82 24.13
CA ASP A 18 3.70 15.11 23.71
C ASP A 18 3.68 14.83 22.21
N ASP A 19 3.83 15.87 21.41
CA ASP A 19 3.97 15.76 19.96
C ASP A 19 5.23 14.92 19.71
N GLU A 20 5.05 13.60 19.79
CA GLU A 20 6.11 12.62 19.60
C GLU A 20 6.64 12.81 18.18
N PHE A 21 7.90 13.20 18.07
CA PHE A 21 8.54 13.49 16.79
C PHE A 21 8.40 12.29 15.86
N ASP A 22 7.50 12.40 14.88
CA ASP A 22 7.32 11.37 13.86
C ASP A 22 8.40 11.51 12.78
N ALA A 23 9.40 10.63 12.84
CA ALA A 23 10.48 10.56 11.85
C ALA A 23 9.98 10.10 10.47
N GLN A 24 8.79 9.53 10.35
CA GLN A 24 8.22 9.08 9.08
C GLN A 24 7.39 10.17 8.39
N SER A 25 6.99 11.20 9.12
CA SER A 25 6.23 12.31 8.55
C SER A 25 7.07 13.12 7.55
N MET A 26 6.58 13.23 6.32
CA MET A 26 7.20 14.07 5.30
C MET A 26 7.21 15.56 5.67
N GLU A 27 6.43 15.95 6.66
CA GLU A 27 6.40 17.34 7.14
C GLU A 27 7.62 17.69 7.97
N ASN A 28 8.20 16.70 8.62
CA ASN A 28 9.42 16.82 9.43
C ASN A 28 10.69 16.67 8.60
N MET A 29 10.57 16.31 7.33
CA MET A 29 11.69 16.13 6.39
C MET A 29 11.93 17.40 5.56
N GLY A 30 12.92 17.37 4.70
CA GLY A 30 13.27 18.41 3.74
C GLY A 30 14.77 18.51 3.54
N GLY A 31 15.20 18.94 2.35
CA GLY A 31 16.60 19.17 2.05
C GLY A 31 17.53 17.97 2.10
N LEU A 32 17.00 16.75 2.20
CA LEU A 32 17.80 15.53 2.36
C LEU A 32 18.65 15.19 1.12
N ALA A 33 18.36 15.78 -0.04
CA ALA A 33 19.15 15.54 -1.25
C ALA A 33 20.61 15.96 -1.10
N SER A 34 20.90 17.00 -0.31
CA SER A 34 22.26 17.46 -0.04
C SER A 34 23.04 16.51 0.88
N LYS A 35 22.36 15.84 1.80
CA LYS A 35 22.92 14.92 2.78
C LYS A 35 23.05 13.49 2.24
N MET A 36 22.06 13.07 1.47
CA MET A 36 21.97 11.71 0.92
C MET A 36 21.73 11.72 -0.60
N PRO A 37 22.71 12.18 -1.41
CA PRO A 37 22.50 12.39 -2.85
C PRO A 37 22.22 11.10 -3.60
N LEU A 38 22.84 9.97 -3.23
CA LEU A 38 22.59 8.68 -3.84
C LEU A 38 21.15 8.22 -3.59
N THR A 39 20.69 8.32 -2.34
CA THR A 39 19.32 7.95 -1.96
C THR A 39 18.30 8.84 -2.68
N ALA A 40 18.56 10.15 -2.76
CA ALA A 40 17.71 11.09 -3.48
C ALA A 40 17.62 10.76 -4.98
N THR A 41 18.74 10.38 -5.60
CA THR A 41 18.78 9.98 -7.01
C THR A 41 18.08 8.64 -7.23
N ALA A 42 18.34 7.65 -6.39
CA ALA A 42 17.67 6.35 -6.45
C ALA A 42 16.15 6.48 -6.30
N MET A 43 15.71 7.31 -5.34
CA MET A 43 14.29 7.58 -5.15
C MET A 43 13.67 8.34 -6.32
N LEU A 44 14.41 9.26 -6.95
CA LEU A 44 13.94 9.96 -8.15
C LEU A 44 13.76 8.99 -9.32
N VAL A 45 14.74 8.13 -9.56
CA VAL A 45 14.67 7.12 -10.63
C VAL A 45 13.57 6.10 -10.36
N GLY A 46 13.45 5.63 -9.11
CA GLY A 46 12.36 4.74 -8.70
C GLY A 46 10.99 5.39 -8.88
N SER A 47 10.84 6.65 -8.48
CA SER A 47 9.62 7.42 -8.70
C SER A 47 9.30 7.58 -10.18
N ALA A 48 10.29 7.90 -11.01
CA ALA A 48 10.14 8.00 -12.46
C ALA A 48 9.71 6.66 -13.08
N SER A 49 10.26 5.55 -12.59
CA SER A 49 9.85 4.20 -13.00
C SER A 49 8.39 3.91 -12.65
N ILE A 50 7.98 4.20 -11.42
CA ILE A 50 6.60 4.00 -10.96
C ILE A 50 5.61 4.91 -11.69
N MET A 51 6.00 6.14 -12.00
CA MET A 51 5.20 7.06 -12.83
C MET A 51 4.99 6.55 -14.25
N GLY A 52 5.88 5.69 -14.74
CA GLY A 52 5.87 5.19 -16.10
C GLY A 52 6.55 6.14 -17.08
N LEU A 53 7.65 6.79 -16.67
CA LEU A 53 8.46 7.58 -17.60
C LEU A 53 9.00 6.68 -18.72
N PRO A 54 8.94 7.13 -20.00
CA PRO A 54 9.43 6.35 -21.13
C PRO A 54 10.85 5.85 -20.91
N PHE A 55 11.10 4.62 -21.34
CA PHE A 55 12.41 3.94 -21.31
C PHE A 55 12.93 3.54 -19.92
N ILE A 56 12.23 3.83 -18.83
CA ILE A 56 12.58 3.38 -17.48
C ILE A 56 11.74 2.14 -17.11
N GLY A 57 12.24 1.29 -16.22
CA GLY A 57 11.72 -0.05 -15.97
C GLY A 57 10.19 -0.20 -15.85
N GLY A 58 9.52 0.67 -15.09
CA GLY A 58 8.06 0.61 -14.90
C GLY A 58 7.22 1.03 -16.11
N PHE A 59 7.82 1.67 -17.10
CA PHE A 59 7.15 2.03 -18.36
C PHE A 59 6.58 0.81 -19.07
N TRP A 60 7.41 -0.21 -19.27
CA TRP A 60 7.08 -1.40 -20.06
C TRP A 60 5.88 -2.18 -19.51
N SER A 61 5.73 -2.24 -18.20
CA SER A 61 4.61 -2.93 -17.56
C SER A 61 3.34 -2.07 -17.50
N LYS A 62 3.49 -0.80 -17.16
CA LYS A 62 2.34 0.10 -16.96
C LYS A 62 1.62 0.41 -18.25
N GLU A 63 2.35 0.57 -19.31
CA GLU A 63 1.83 0.84 -20.64
C GLU A 63 0.96 -0.29 -21.15
N GLY A 64 1.44 -1.52 -21.07
CA GLY A 64 0.67 -2.71 -21.47
C GLY A 64 -0.65 -2.85 -20.67
N ILE A 65 -0.63 -2.53 -19.37
CA ILE A 65 -1.84 -2.56 -18.54
C ILE A 65 -2.86 -1.53 -19.00
N ILE A 66 -2.42 -0.29 -19.23
CA ILE A 66 -3.31 0.81 -19.67
C ILE A 66 -3.90 0.51 -21.05
N ALA A 67 -3.04 0.09 -22.01
CA ALA A 67 -3.47 -0.23 -23.36
C ALA A 67 -4.52 -1.36 -23.39
N ASN A 68 -4.26 -2.45 -22.66
CA ASN A 68 -5.18 -3.57 -22.59
C ASN A 68 -6.49 -3.22 -21.86
N ALA A 69 -6.45 -2.43 -20.79
CA ALA A 69 -7.64 -1.99 -20.10
C ALA A 69 -8.58 -1.20 -21.02
N TRP A 70 -8.03 -0.32 -21.85
CA TRP A 70 -8.81 0.45 -22.81
C TRP A 70 -9.30 -0.40 -23.98
N ARG A 71 -8.48 -1.32 -24.50
CA ARG A 71 -8.93 -2.24 -25.54
C ARG A 71 -10.16 -3.02 -25.11
N VAL A 72 -10.11 -3.63 -23.92
CA VAL A 72 -11.26 -4.38 -23.36
C VAL A 72 -12.48 -3.48 -23.14
N ALA A 73 -12.27 -2.24 -22.68
CA ALA A 73 -13.35 -1.29 -22.46
C ALA A 73 -14.06 -0.89 -23.75
N LEU A 74 -13.37 -0.84 -24.88
CA LEU A 74 -13.99 -0.55 -26.18
C LEU A 74 -14.69 -1.78 -26.80
N GLU A 75 -14.26 -2.98 -26.48
CA GLU A 75 -14.96 -4.21 -26.86
C GLU A 75 -16.22 -4.42 -26.00
N ASP A 76 -16.15 -4.15 -24.69
CA ASP A 76 -17.29 -4.26 -23.77
C ASP A 76 -17.40 -3.00 -22.89
N PRO A 77 -18.46 -2.19 -23.07
CA PRO A 77 -18.66 -0.95 -22.32
C PRO A 77 -18.70 -1.08 -20.79
N ARG A 78 -18.90 -2.27 -20.24
CA ARG A 78 -18.89 -2.51 -18.79
C ARG A 78 -17.54 -2.24 -18.17
N PHE A 79 -16.48 -2.31 -18.95
CA PHE A 79 -15.10 -2.09 -18.50
C PHE A 79 -14.62 -0.63 -18.63
N PHE A 80 -15.48 0.31 -19.04
CA PHE A 80 -15.11 1.72 -19.09
C PHE A 80 -14.73 2.29 -17.73
N ILE A 81 -15.47 1.94 -16.67
CA ILE A 81 -15.17 2.43 -15.31
C ILE A 81 -13.79 1.96 -14.84
N PRO A 82 -13.44 0.67 -14.90
CA PRO A 82 -12.08 0.22 -14.61
C PRO A 82 -11.00 0.90 -15.45
N ALA A 83 -11.22 1.10 -16.75
CA ALA A 83 -10.25 1.76 -17.63
C ALA A 83 -10.00 3.22 -17.23
N ILE A 84 -11.08 3.96 -16.92
CA ILE A 84 -10.98 5.33 -16.41
C ILE A 84 -10.23 5.35 -15.05
N CYS A 85 -10.53 4.42 -14.16
CA CYS A 85 -9.84 4.32 -12.87
C CYS A 85 -8.34 4.08 -13.04
N VAL A 86 -7.93 3.23 -13.97
CA VAL A 86 -6.52 2.99 -14.30
C VAL A 86 -5.86 4.27 -14.83
N LEU A 87 -6.53 5.00 -15.71
CA LEU A 87 -6.02 6.25 -16.27
C LEU A 87 -5.86 7.34 -15.20
N VAL A 88 -6.89 7.55 -14.37
CA VAL A 88 -6.86 8.50 -13.25
C VAL A 88 -5.78 8.08 -12.24
N GLY A 89 -5.68 6.80 -11.92
CA GLY A 89 -4.64 6.25 -11.04
C GLY A 89 -3.23 6.50 -11.58
N ALA A 90 -3.04 6.43 -12.90
CA ALA A 90 -1.76 6.78 -13.52
C ALA A 90 -1.39 8.26 -13.30
N GLY A 91 -2.34 9.18 -13.47
CA GLY A 91 -2.15 10.60 -13.20
C GLY A 91 -1.87 10.91 -11.73
N MET A 92 -2.64 10.28 -10.83
CA MET A 92 -2.42 10.41 -9.38
C MET A 92 -1.05 9.87 -8.95
N THR A 93 -0.58 8.79 -9.58
CA THR A 93 0.75 8.23 -9.32
C THR A 93 1.84 9.26 -9.60
N GLY A 94 1.78 9.93 -10.74
CA GLY A 94 2.72 11.00 -11.07
C GLY A 94 2.72 12.13 -10.05
N PHE A 95 1.54 12.52 -9.59
CA PHE A 95 1.38 13.57 -8.60
C PHE A 95 1.99 13.19 -7.22
N TYR A 96 1.56 12.08 -6.64
CA TYR A 96 1.99 11.76 -5.28
C TYR A 96 3.47 11.36 -5.19
N MET A 97 4.04 10.73 -6.22
CA MET A 97 5.47 10.41 -6.26
C MET A 97 6.33 11.67 -6.35
N SER A 98 5.92 12.63 -7.18
CA SER A 98 6.61 13.92 -7.28
C SER A 98 6.47 14.73 -5.98
N ARG A 99 5.28 14.77 -5.39
CA ARG A 99 5.04 15.41 -4.08
C ARG A 99 5.92 14.82 -3.00
N MET A 100 6.00 13.49 -2.92
CA MET A 100 6.83 12.78 -1.94
C MET A 100 8.30 13.16 -2.10
N TRP A 101 8.82 13.13 -3.33
CA TRP A 101 10.22 13.49 -3.59
C TRP A 101 10.50 14.96 -3.24
N LEU A 102 9.62 15.88 -3.63
CA LEU A 102 9.76 17.30 -3.35
C LEU A 102 9.69 17.62 -1.86
N LYS A 103 8.82 16.97 -1.11
CA LYS A 103 8.70 17.20 0.33
C LYS A 103 9.88 16.64 1.12
N THR A 104 10.43 15.51 0.69
CA THR A 104 11.49 14.80 1.41
C THR A 104 12.88 15.32 1.06
N PHE A 105 13.17 15.49 -0.22
CA PHE A 105 14.53 15.74 -0.70
C PHE A 105 14.81 17.18 -1.08
N ALA A 106 13.80 17.94 -1.51
CA ALA A 106 13.98 19.32 -1.92
C ALA A 106 13.91 20.30 -0.75
N GLY A 107 14.46 21.49 -0.96
CA GLY A 107 14.39 22.61 -0.04
C GLY A 107 15.43 22.59 1.08
N LYS A 108 15.07 23.22 2.20
CA LYS A 108 15.86 23.24 3.43
C LYS A 108 15.34 22.19 4.42
N PRO A 109 16.20 21.65 5.29
CA PRO A 109 15.75 20.83 6.41
C PRO A 109 14.73 21.60 7.26
N LYS A 110 13.62 20.94 7.61
CA LYS A 110 12.57 21.57 8.42
C LYS A 110 12.77 21.37 9.91
N THR A 111 13.48 20.32 10.28
CA THR A 111 13.77 19.97 11.67
C THR A 111 15.27 19.83 11.86
N GLU A 112 15.73 19.98 13.09
CA GLU A 112 17.15 19.78 13.45
C GLU A 112 17.61 18.35 13.17
N VAL A 113 16.73 17.38 13.36
CA VAL A 113 16.99 15.97 13.04
C VAL A 113 17.28 15.81 11.54
N ALA A 114 16.47 16.42 10.67
CA ALA A 114 16.71 16.38 9.23
C ALA A 114 18.01 17.14 8.81
N ALA A 115 18.39 18.16 9.56
CA ALA A 115 19.64 18.90 9.32
C ALA A 115 20.89 18.11 9.71
N HIS A 116 20.79 17.22 10.69
CA HIS A 116 21.92 16.45 11.23
C HIS A 116 21.92 14.97 10.81
N VAL A 117 21.18 14.62 9.76
CA VAL A 117 21.17 13.24 9.22
C VAL A 117 22.58 12.83 8.81
N GLY A 118 23.03 11.70 9.36
CA GLY A 118 24.31 11.11 9.05
C GLY A 118 24.37 10.45 7.66
N PRO A 119 25.56 10.10 7.18
CA PRO A 119 25.73 9.45 5.89
C PRO A 119 25.08 8.06 5.89
N THR A 120 24.42 7.71 4.80
CA THR A 120 23.81 6.40 4.62
C THR A 120 24.86 5.29 4.69
N ASN A 121 24.53 4.18 5.34
CA ASN A 121 25.39 3.00 5.44
C ASN A 121 25.71 2.43 4.04
N THR A 122 26.92 1.96 3.86
CA THR A 122 27.40 1.39 2.60
C THR A 122 26.59 0.16 2.16
N TRP A 123 26.12 -0.67 3.10
CA TRP A 123 25.27 -1.82 2.83
C TRP A 123 23.90 -1.45 2.23
N ILE A 124 23.43 -0.23 2.50
CA ILE A 124 22.20 0.29 1.88
C ILE A 124 22.50 0.94 0.53
N LYS A 125 23.67 1.55 0.38
CA LYS A 125 24.08 2.21 -0.87
C LYS A 125 24.25 1.23 -2.04
N ILE A 126 24.77 0.02 -1.78
CA ILE A 126 25.02 -0.97 -2.81
C ILE A 126 23.72 -1.40 -3.51
N PRO A 127 22.68 -1.90 -2.79
CA PRO A 127 21.41 -2.25 -3.41
C PRO A 127 20.75 -1.08 -4.14
N LEU A 128 20.77 0.12 -3.54
CA LEU A 128 20.20 1.32 -4.17
C LEU A 128 20.89 1.64 -5.50
N PHE A 129 22.21 1.56 -5.55
CA PHE A 129 22.97 1.78 -6.78
C PHE A 129 22.62 0.73 -7.85
N VAL A 130 22.61 -0.55 -7.48
CA VAL A 130 22.28 -1.65 -8.39
C VAL A 130 20.88 -1.50 -8.94
N LEU A 131 19.87 -1.27 -8.08
CA LEU A 131 18.49 -1.09 -8.52
C LEU A 131 18.30 0.14 -9.40
N THR A 132 18.99 1.23 -9.09
CA THR A 132 18.96 2.45 -9.91
C THR A 132 19.56 2.17 -11.29
N PHE A 133 20.70 1.49 -11.34
CA PHE A 133 21.36 1.13 -12.59
C PHE A 133 20.49 0.20 -13.43
N VAL A 134 19.92 -0.85 -12.82
CA VAL A 134 19.04 -1.79 -13.53
C VAL A 134 17.79 -1.09 -14.05
N SER A 135 17.20 -0.19 -13.26
CA SER A 135 16.01 0.56 -13.68
C SER A 135 16.29 1.50 -14.86
N LEU A 136 17.45 2.17 -14.87
CA LEU A 136 17.87 3.01 -15.99
C LEU A 136 18.26 2.23 -17.23
N SER A 137 18.82 1.02 -17.04
CA SER A 137 19.20 0.13 -18.15
C SER A 137 18.05 -0.74 -18.66
N ALA A 138 16.85 -0.58 -18.16
CA ALA A 138 15.69 -1.40 -18.54
C ALA A 138 15.41 -1.38 -20.05
N VAL A 139 15.64 -0.25 -20.71
CA VAL A 139 15.53 -0.12 -22.17
C VAL A 139 16.49 -1.08 -22.91
N LEU A 140 17.69 -1.29 -22.39
CA LEU A 140 18.64 -2.22 -22.97
C LEU A 140 18.18 -3.67 -22.80
N PHE A 141 17.66 -4.01 -21.62
CA PHE A 141 17.10 -5.33 -21.35
C PHE A 141 15.86 -5.60 -22.21
N ALA A 142 14.99 -4.61 -22.39
CA ALA A 142 13.86 -4.72 -23.31
C ALA A 142 14.33 -4.99 -24.74
N GLY A 143 15.29 -4.20 -25.24
CA GLY A 143 15.85 -4.39 -26.59
C GLY A 143 16.62 -5.72 -26.79
N MET A 144 17.08 -6.35 -25.69
CA MET A 144 17.66 -7.69 -25.71
C MET A 144 16.60 -8.81 -25.65
N GLY A 145 15.30 -8.48 -25.60
CA GLY A 145 14.22 -9.46 -25.56
C GLY A 145 13.99 -10.10 -24.19
N PHE A 146 14.50 -9.53 -23.10
CA PHE A 146 14.26 -10.06 -21.75
C PHE A 146 12.80 -9.96 -21.31
N THR A 147 12.02 -9.10 -21.93
CA THR A 147 10.58 -8.97 -21.71
C THR A 147 9.80 -10.09 -22.38
N HIS A 148 10.34 -10.69 -23.44
CA HIS A 148 9.82 -11.87 -24.11
C HIS A 148 10.70 -13.08 -23.77
N TRP A 149 10.32 -13.79 -22.74
CA TRP A 149 10.99 -15.03 -22.29
C TRP A 149 10.83 -16.21 -23.27
N ALA A 150 10.24 -15.98 -24.45
CA ALA A 150 10.05 -17.02 -25.45
C ALA A 150 11.36 -17.29 -26.19
N PRO A 151 11.88 -18.53 -26.18
CA PRO A 151 13.13 -18.90 -26.88
C PRO A 151 13.03 -18.71 -28.39
N ASP A 152 11.84 -18.62 -28.95
CA ASP A 152 11.58 -18.51 -30.40
C ASP A 152 11.32 -17.05 -30.84
N SER A 153 11.56 -16.05 -29.98
CA SER A 153 11.37 -14.66 -30.39
C SER A 153 12.43 -14.24 -31.40
N GLU A 154 12.00 -13.74 -32.55
CA GLU A 154 12.84 -13.22 -33.63
C GLU A 154 13.79 -12.10 -33.17
N TYR A 155 13.55 -11.53 -31.96
CA TYR A 155 14.25 -10.41 -31.36
C TYR A 155 14.77 -10.72 -29.95
N GLY A 156 15.16 -11.94 -29.67
CA GLY A 156 15.76 -12.34 -28.38
C GLY A 156 17.25 -12.12 -28.30
N LEU A 157 17.86 -12.46 -27.16
CA LEU A 157 19.31 -12.42 -26.91
C LEU A 157 20.18 -13.15 -27.97
N MET A 158 19.59 -14.08 -28.67
CA MET A 158 20.23 -14.87 -29.74
C MET A 158 19.93 -14.32 -31.14
N SER A 159 19.27 -13.19 -31.27
CA SER A 159 18.93 -12.59 -32.56
C SER A 159 20.11 -11.86 -33.16
N GLU A 160 20.28 -12.01 -34.50
CA GLU A 160 21.25 -11.22 -35.26
C GLU A 160 20.85 -9.76 -35.50
N LYS A 161 19.62 -9.37 -35.04
CA LYS A 161 19.09 -8.01 -35.22
C LYS A 161 19.71 -7.04 -34.22
N SER A 162 19.76 -5.77 -34.59
CA SER A 162 20.37 -4.75 -33.76
C SER A 162 19.54 -4.50 -32.48
N LEU A 163 20.20 -4.00 -31.42
CA LEU A 163 19.55 -3.60 -30.18
C LEU A 163 18.42 -2.58 -30.41
N ILE A 164 18.59 -1.69 -31.37
CA ILE A 164 17.61 -0.67 -31.75
C ILE A 164 16.35 -1.34 -32.34
N ASP A 165 16.53 -2.33 -33.19
CA ASP A 165 15.42 -3.09 -33.78
C ASP A 165 14.65 -3.85 -32.71
N GLY A 166 15.33 -4.37 -31.70
CA GLY A 166 14.71 -5.01 -30.54
C GLY A 166 13.88 -4.02 -29.70
N ILE A 167 14.40 -2.83 -29.42
CA ILE A 167 13.66 -1.78 -28.70
C ILE A 167 12.42 -1.34 -29.51
N LEU A 168 12.58 -1.13 -30.81
CA LEU A 168 11.47 -0.75 -31.68
C LEU A 168 10.43 -1.86 -31.80
N TYR A 169 10.88 -3.12 -31.81
CA TYR A 169 9.96 -4.27 -31.78
C TYR A 169 9.14 -4.30 -30.49
N GLU A 170 9.78 -4.15 -29.32
CA GLU A 170 9.06 -4.10 -28.03
C GLU A 170 8.06 -2.93 -27.97
N MET A 171 8.49 -1.77 -28.41
CA MET A 171 7.59 -0.62 -28.50
C MET A 171 6.43 -0.86 -29.45
N ASN A 172 6.68 -1.49 -30.59
CA ASN A 172 5.67 -1.78 -31.59
C ASN A 172 4.79 -2.97 -31.16
N HIS A 173 5.35 -3.98 -30.49
CA HIS A 173 4.60 -5.13 -30.04
C HIS A 173 3.61 -4.78 -28.91
N ALA A 174 3.98 -3.87 -28.02
CA ALA A 174 3.05 -3.31 -27.05
C ALA A 174 1.86 -2.58 -27.74
N PHE A 175 2.08 -2.08 -28.96
CA PHE A 175 1.13 -1.28 -29.74
C PHE A 175 0.57 -1.97 -30.99
N ALA A 176 1.23 -3.00 -31.52
CA ALA A 176 0.97 -3.56 -32.86
C ALA A 176 -0.38 -4.26 -33.04
N ASN A 177 -1.05 -4.59 -31.96
CA ASN A 177 -2.42 -5.11 -31.99
C ASN A 177 -3.49 -4.04 -31.75
N SER A 178 -3.08 -2.77 -31.75
CA SER A 178 -3.98 -1.68 -31.45
C SER A 178 -4.13 -0.76 -32.67
N ASP A 179 -5.36 -0.42 -33.00
CA ASP A 179 -5.67 0.65 -33.94
C ASP A 179 -4.97 1.96 -33.51
N ALA A 180 -4.70 2.86 -34.47
CA ALA A 180 -4.04 4.14 -34.21
C ALA A 180 -4.69 4.94 -33.06
N PHE A 181 -5.97 4.74 -32.82
CA PHE A 181 -6.71 5.33 -31.73
C PHE A 181 -6.21 4.87 -30.36
N PHE A 182 -5.95 3.59 -30.15
CA PHE A 182 -5.40 3.04 -28.90
C PHE A 182 -3.99 3.50 -28.62
N PHE A 183 -3.19 3.58 -29.68
CA PHE A 183 -1.84 4.12 -29.59
C PHE A 183 -1.88 5.56 -29.03
N ILE A 184 -2.70 6.43 -29.64
CA ILE A 184 -2.85 7.82 -29.19
C ILE A 184 -3.36 7.86 -27.74
N LEU A 185 -4.35 7.05 -27.39
CA LEU A 185 -4.93 7.01 -26.05
C LEU A 185 -3.92 6.58 -24.99
N THR A 186 -3.10 5.60 -25.30
CA THR A 186 -2.04 5.13 -24.39
C THR A 186 -0.97 6.22 -24.18
N TYR A 187 -0.55 6.90 -25.23
CA TYR A 187 0.38 8.04 -25.08
C TYR A 187 -0.23 9.22 -24.31
N ILE A 188 -1.52 9.49 -24.49
CA ILE A 188 -2.23 10.47 -23.65
C ILE A 188 -2.22 10.05 -22.18
N ALA A 189 -2.45 8.77 -21.88
CA ALA A 189 -2.41 8.25 -20.52
C ALA A 189 -1.01 8.38 -19.89
N ILE A 190 0.02 8.07 -20.65
CA ILE A 190 1.42 8.24 -20.22
C ILE A 190 1.72 9.72 -19.99
N ALA A 191 1.31 10.58 -20.89
CA ALA A 191 1.49 12.04 -20.76
C ALA A 191 0.78 12.58 -19.51
N ILE A 192 -0.43 12.11 -19.22
CA ILE A 192 -1.18 12.48 -18.02
C ILE A 192 -0.42 12.00 -16.77
N GLY A 193 0.04 10.77 -16.73
CA GLY A 193 0.79 10.22 -15.59
C GLY A 193 2.17 10.85 -15.41
N ALA A 194 2.95 10.92 -16.51
CA ALA A 194 4.36 11.29 -16.47
C ALA A 194 4.60 12.83 -16.54
N ILE A 195 3.65 13.62 -17.02
CA ILE A 195 3.83 15.06 -17.22
C ILE A 195 2.86 15.86 -16.37
N LEU A 196 1.55 15.58 -16.46
CA LEU A 196 0.53 16.37 -15.78
C LEU A 196 0.60 16.21 -14.27
N GLY A 197 0.74 14.96 -13.79
CA GLY A 197 0.88 14.68 -12.36
C GLY A 197 2.07 15.38 -11.72
N PRO A 198 3.31 15.17 -12.21
CA PRO A 198 4.48 15.92 -11.77
C PRO A 198 4.37 17.42 -11.95
N GLY A 199 3.77 17.89 -13.05
CA GLY A 199 3.53 19.31 -13.31
C GLY A 199 2.69 19.99 -12.23
N ILE A 200 1.59 19.37 -11.83
CA ILE A 200 0.75 19.83 -10.72
C ILE A 200 1.53 19.78 -9.39
N ALA A 201 2.27 18.71 -9.12
CA ALA A 201 3.08 18.61 -7.92
C ALA A 201 4.17 19.69 -7.87
N LEU A 202 4.83 19.96 -9.00
CA LEU A 202 5.80 21.04 -9.12
C LEU A 202 5.16 22.42 -8.92
N SER A 203 3.96 22.66 -9.42
CA SER A 203 3.27 23.93 -9.20
C SER A 203 2.89 24.17 -7.75
N LEU A 204 2.56 23.13 -7.00
CA LEU A 204 2.16 23.25 -5.59
C LEU A 204 3.34 23.20 -4.61
N TYR A 205 4.37 22.40 -4.90
CA TYR A 205 5.46 22.11 -3.97
C TYR A 205 6.86 22.51 -4.48
N GLY A 206 6.96 22.91 -5.74
CA GLY A 206 8.24 23.18 -6.40
C GLY A 206 8.98 24.42 -5.89
N GLY A 207 8.28 25.34 -5.20
CA GLY A 207 8.91 26.48 -4.54
C GLY A 207 10.05 26.08 -3.59
N ARG A 208 10.01 24.86 -3.04
CA ARG A 208 11.08 24.30 -2.20
C ARG A 208 12.40 24.09 -2.94
N LEU A 209 12.39 23.89 -4.24
CA LEU A 209 13.62 23.77 -5.04
C LEU A 209 14.44 25.08 -5.04
N ALA A 210 13.76 26.23 -4.89
CA ALA A 210 14.39 27.55 -4.82
C ALA A 210 14.93 27.88 -3.42
N GLU A 211 14.47 27.21 -2.37
CA GLU A 211 14.90 27.45 -0.99
C GLU A 211 16.28 26.90 -0.66
N GLY A 212 16.84 26.04 -1.51
CA GLY A 212 18.15 25.40 -1.31
C GLY A 212 19.31 26.40 -1.43
N GLU A 213 20.32 26.31 -0.54
CA GLU A 213 21.47 27.22 -0.53
C GLU A 213 22.36 27.16 -1.77
N LYS A 214 22.36 26.04 -2.49
CA LYS A 214 23.18 25.82 -3.70
C LYS A 214 22.35 25.15 -4.78
N VAL A 215 21.72 25.96 -5.61
CA VAL A 215 21.02 25.49 -6.80
C VAL A 215 22.04 25.03 -7.85
N LYS A 216 22.08 23.73 -8.13
CA LYS A 216 22.92 23.18 -9.19
C LYS A 216 22.51 23.74 -10.56
N PRO A 217 23.45 24.01 -11.48
CA PRO A 217 23.15 24.62 -12.79
C PRO A 217 22.04 23.93 -13.59
N TRP A 218 21.98 22.61 -13.52
CA TRP A 218 20.96 21.80 -14.22
C TRP A 218 19.55 21.92 -13.64
N MET A 219 19.43 22.40 -12.39
CA MET A 219 18.14 22.65 -11.74
C MET A 219 17.53 24.01 -12.13
N LYS A 220 18.34 24.94 -12.63
CA LYS A 220 17.87 26.30 -13.00
C LYS A 220 16.69 26.30 -13.98
N PRO A 221 16.69 25.50 -15.07
CA PRO A 221 15.54 25.46 -15.98
C PRO A 221 14.27 24.90 -15.32
N ILE A 222 14.42 23.92 -14.43
CA ILE A 222 13.30 23.32 -13.68
C ILE A 222 12.69 24.37 -12.73
N ILE A 223 13.53 25.09 -12.00
CA ILE A 223 13.08 26.18 -11.12
C ILE A 223 12.41 27.30 -11.90
N ARG A 224 12.97 27.68 -13.05
CA ARG A 224 12.35 28.70 -13.91
C ARG A 224 10.99 28.26 -14.43
N LEU A 225 10.85 27.00 -14.86
CA LEU A 225 9.59 26.43 -15.27
C LEU A 225 8.58 26.43 -14.11
N ASN A 226 9.02 26.02 -12.93
CA ASN A 226 8.18 26.04 -11.73
C ASN A 226 7.70 27.45 -11.37
N THR A 227 8.60 28.44 -11.35
CA THR A 227 8.25 29.82 -11.06
C THR A 227 7.25 30.34 -12.10
N TRP A 228 7.49 30.05 -13.38
CA TRP A 228 6.56 30.43 -14.46
C TRP A 228 5.18 29.78 -14.30
N VAL A 229 5.11 28.48 -13.97
CA VAL A 229 3.84 27.76 -13.73
C VAL A 229 3.13 28.34 -12.50
N PHE A 230 3.86 28.57 -11.41
CA PHE A 230 3.32 29.13 -10.18
C PHE A 230 2.76 30.55 -10.40
N ASP A 231 3.50 31.41 -11.07
CA ASP A 231 3.08 32.78 -11.38
C ASP A 231 1.89 32.81 -12.36
N ARG A 232 1.83 31.84 -13.26
CA ARG A 232 0.77 31.80 -14.27
C ARG A 232 -0.56 31.28 -13.72
N PHE A 233 -0.54 30.28 -12.84
CA PHE A 233 -1.75 29.61 -12.38
C PHE A 233 -2.23 30.05 -11.00
N HIS A 234 -1.53 30.91 -10.30
CA HIS A 234 -1.93 31.53 -9.01
C HIS A 234 -2.86 30.64 -8.16
N PHE A 235 -2.41 29.43 -7.85
CA PHE A 235 -3.16 28.56 -6.96
C PHE A 235 -3.09 29.13 -5.53
N ASP A 236 -4.17 29.75 -5.08
CA ASP A 236 -4.31 30.11 -3.69
C ASP A 236 -4.43 28.85 -2.85
N ASN A 237 -3.30 28.44 -2.26
CA ASN A 237 -3.20 27.25 -1.44
C ASN A 237 -4.24 27.20 -0.31
N LYS A 238 -4.67 28.37 0.21
CA LYS A 238 -5.67 28.44 1.28
C LYS A 238 -7.08 28.11 0.78
N SER A 239 -7.43 28.59 -0.41
CA SER A 239 -8.73 28.30 -1.02
C SER A 239 -8.86 26.83 -1.40
N VAL A 240 -7.80 26.25 -1.96
CA VAL A 240 -7.77 24.81 -2.29
C VAL A 240 -7.82 23.94 -1.04
N ALA A 241 -7.07 24.27 0.01
CA ALA A 241 -7.06 23.55 1.27
C ALA A 241 -8.42 23.55 1.99
N ASN A 242 -9.19 24.63 1.86
CA ASN A 242 -10.52 24.74 2.48
C ASN A 242 -11.66 24.13 1.65
N SER A 243 -11.37 23.66 0.44
CA SER A 243 -12.40 23.03 -0.40
C SER A 243 -12.90 21.72 0.22
N GLY A 244 -14.18 21.41 0.03
CA GLY A 244 -14.78 20.15 0.50
C GLY A 244 -14.07 18.92 -0.05
N LEU A 245 -13.57 19.01 -1.30
CA LEU A 245 -12.77 17.96 -1.94
C LEU A 245 -11.43 17.76 -1.21
N SER A 246 -10.74 18.85 -0.85
CA SER A 246 -9.47 18.76 -0.11
C SER A 246 -9.66 18.10 1.25
N LYS A 247 -10.71 18.46 1.99
CA LYS A 247 -11.06 17.83 3.27
C LYS A 247 -11.42 16.36 3.11
N ALA A 248 -12.15 16.00 2.06
CA ALA A 248 -12.46 14.61 1.78
C ALA A 248 -11.20 13.80 1.43
N LEU A 249 -10.27 14.38 0.65
CA LEU A 249 -8.99 13.75 0.31
C LEU A 249 -8.06 13.65 1.53
N GLU A 250 -8.04 14.65 2.39
CA GLU A 250 -7.29 14.65 3.66
C GLU A 250 -7.77 13.51 4.56
N ASN A 251 -9.09 13.31 4.65
CA ASN A 251 -9.70 12.20 5.36
C ASN A 251 -9.73 10.90 4.52
N ARG A 252 -8.90 10.77 3.48
CA ARG A 252 -8.81 9.58 2.61
C ARG A 252 -10.16 9.16 2.03
N LEU A 253 -10.99 10.15 1.63
CA LEU A 253 -12.37 9.95 1.16
C LEU A 253 -13.23 9.18 2.17
N TYR A 254 -12.87 9.21 3.42
CA TYR A 254 -13.50 8.47 4.54
C TYR A 254 -13.51 6.95 4.35
N PHE A 255 -12.68 6.40 3.45
CA PHE A 255 -12.59 4.96 3.23
C PHE A 255 -12.20 4.21 4.50
N ASP A 256 -11.21 4.71 5.25
CA ASP A 256 -10.78 4.10 6.50
C ASP A 256 -11.95 4.03 7.48
N HIS A 257 -12.73 5.11 7.61
CA HIS A 257 -13.90 5.14 8.50
C HIS A 257 -14.98 4.13 8.10
N TYR A 258 -15.30 4.04 6.81
CA TYR A 258 -16.29 3.06 6.33
C TYR A 258 -15.77 1.63 6.44
N TYR A 259 -14.49 1.41 6.16
CA TYR A 259 -13.85 0.12 6.30
C TYR A 259 -13.84 -0.35 7.75
N ASP A 260 -13.41 0.49 8.68
CA ASP A 260 -13.40 0.20 10.11
C ASP A 260 -14.81 -0.07 10.64
N MET A 261 -15.78 0.75 10.25
CA MET A 261 -17.17 0.54 10.63
C MET A 261 -17.71 -0.79 10.10
N ALA A 262 -17.44 -1.12 8.84
CA ALA A 262 -17.87 -2.37 8.24
C ALA A 262 -17.18 -3.57 8.88
N MET A 263 -15.86 -3.50 9.07
CA MET A 263 -15.08 -4.57 9.69
C MET A 263 -15.44 -4.79 11.16
N LEU A 264 -15.57 -3.72 11.94
CA LEU A 264 -15.99 -3.83 13.34
C LEU A 264 -17.39 -4.45 13.46
N LYS A 265 -18.36 -4.03 12.61
CA LYS A 265 -19.69 -4.63 12.60
C LYS A 265 -19.67 -6.11 12.16
N LEU A 266 -18.91 -6.45 11.12
CA LEU A 266 -18.79 -7.82 10.64
C LEU A 266 -18.08 -8.70 11.67
N VAL A 267 -16.94 -8.28 12.18
CA VAL A 267 -16.14 -9.05 13.14
C VAL A 267 -16.87 -9.17 14.47
N ALA A 268 -17.45 -8.07 14.98
CA ALA A 268 -18.25 -8.13 16.21
C ALA A 268 -19.49 -9.01 16.04
N GLY A 269 -20.20 -8.91 14.92
CA GLY A 269 -21.35 -9.75 14.60
C GLY A 269 -20.99 -11.22 14.52
N PHE A 270 -19.89 -11.55 13.84
CA PHE A 270 -19.40 -12.91 13.73
C PHE A 270 -18.90 -13.47 15.06
N SER A 271 -18.15 -12.67 15.83
CA SER A 271 -17.65 -13.02 17.16
C SER A 271 -18.80 -13.29 18.13
N ASN A 272 -19.81 -12.42 18.18
CA ASN A 272 -20.97 -12.62 19.04
C ASN A 272 -21.74 -13.88 18.66
N LYS A 273 -21.94 -14.14 17.37
CA LYS A 273 -22.62 -15.33 16.88
C LYS A 273 -21.83 -16.62 17.16
N SER A 274 -20.50 -16.54 17.05
CA SER A 274 -19.59 -17.63 17.40
C SER A 274 -19.65 -17.93 18.91
N ALA A 275 -19.59 -16.91 19.75
CA ALA A 275 -19.70 -17.03 21.20
C ALA A 275 -21.07 -17.59 21.65
N GLU A 276 -22.14 -17.17 20.98
CA GLU A 276 -23.49 -17.68 21.23
C GLU A 276 -23.59 -19.17 20.83
N THR A 277 -23.00 -19.54 19.71
CA THR A 277 -22.95 -20.93 19.26
C THR A 277 -22.14 -21.82 20.23
N ASP A 278 -20.99 -21.31 20.67
CA ASP A 278 -20.16 -21.99 21.68
C ASP A 278 -20.93 -22.25 22.96
N LYS A 279 -21.55 -21.19 23.53
CA LYS A 279 -22.31 -21.27 24.76
C LYS A 279 -23.56 -22.17 24.68
N ASN A 280 -24.32 -22.08 23.59
CA ASN A 280 -25.61 -22.78 23.48
C ASN A 280 -25.47 -24.19 22.92
N VAL A 281 -24.55 -24.42 22.02
CA VAL A 281 -24.37 -25.72 21.37
C VAL A 281 -23.27 -26.52 22.06
N ILE A 282 -22.07 -26.02 22.09
CA ILE A 282 -20.91 -26.79 22.58
C ILE A 282 -21.01 -27.02 24.08
N ASP A 283 -21.18 -25.96 24.87
CA ASP A 283 -21.33 -26.06 26.32
C ASP A 283 -22.61 -26.82 26.70
N GLY A 284 -23.68 -26.63 25.92
CA GLY A 284 -24.93 -27.34 26.10
C GLY A 284 -24.81 -28.85 25.91
N VAL A 285 -24.05 -29.28 24.89
CA VAL A 285 -23.75 -30.70 24.65
C VAL A 285 -22.87 -31.28 25.76
N ILE A 286 -21.82 -30.54 26.14
CA ILE A 286 -20.92 -30.94 27.22
C ILE A 286 -21.67 -31.13 28.53
N LYS A 287 -22.53 -30.20 28.91
CA LYS A 287 -23.35 -30.28 30.13
C LYS A 287 -24.32 -31.48 30.09
N LYS A 288 -24.90 -31.81 28.91
CA LYS A 288 -25.75 -33.00 28.76
C LYS A 288 -24.96 -34.28 28.92
N ILE A 289 -23.73 -34.35 28.36
CA ILE A 289 -22.83 -35.50 28.53
C ILE A 289 -22.42 -35.63 30.00
N GLU A 290 -22.08 -34.55 30.66
CA GLU A 290 -21.73 -34.52 32.09
C GLU A 290 -22.90 -35.00 32.94
N SER A 291 -24.11 -34.47 32.75
CA SER A 291 -25.28 -34.87 33.50
C SER A 291 -25.67 -36.33 33.27
N GLY A 292 -25.51 -36.79 32.01
CA GLY A 292 -25.69 -38.20 31.66
C GLY A 292 -24.67 -39.09 32.36
N SER A 293 -23.41 -38.72 32.33
CA SER A 293 -22.33 -39.44 33.03
C SER A 293 -22.54 -39.49 34.55
N GLN A 294 -22.96 -38.36 35.15
CA GLN A 294 -23.29 -38.31 36.58
C GLN A 294 -24.49 -39.19 36.93
N SER A 295 -25.49 -39.24 36.06
CA SER A 295 -26.66 -40.10 36.26
C SER A 295 -26.29 -41.58 36.20
N ILE A 296 -25.49 -41.98 35.21
CA ILE A 296 -24.96 -43.34 35.11
C ILE A 296 -24.09 -43.69 36.34
N SER A 297 -23.21 -42.77 36.76
CA SER A 297 -22.39 -42.92 37.94
C SER A 297 -23.22 -43.14 39.20
N LYS A 298 -24.34 -42.41 39.39
CA LYS A 298 -25.24 -42.64 40.52
C LYS A 298 -25.89 -44.03 40.49
N VAL A 299 -26.31 -44.48 39.29
CA VAL A 299 -26.88 -45.82 39.13
C VAL A 299 -25.83 -46.93 39.47
N VAL A 300 -24.63 -46.81 38.91
CA VAL A 300 -23.54 -47.75 39.21
C VAL A 300 -23.19 -47.75 40.70
N ARG A 301 -23.15 -46.57 41.33
CA ARG A 301 -22.87 -46.41 42.73
C ARG A 301 -23.98 -47.01 43.63
N SER A 302 -25.25 -46.93 43.18
CA SER A 302 -26.34 -47.56 43.91
C SER A 302 -26.30 -49.10 43.82
N MET A 303 -25.66 -49.63 42.78
CA MET A 303 -25.43 -51.07 42.66
C MET A 303 -24.27 -51.59 43.54
N THR A 304 -23.35 -50.70 43.95
CA THR A 304 -22.26 -51.02 44.86
C THR A 304 -22.67 -50.78 46.32
N THR A 305 -23.49 -51.67 46.86
CA THR A 305 -24.04 -51.53 48.24
C THR A 305 -23.03 -51.89 49.34
N GLY A 306 -21.89 -52.48 49.02
CA GLY A 306 -20.91 -52.97 49.96
C GLY A 306 -21.33 -54.25 50.71
N SER A 307 -22.52 -54.73 50.42
CA SER A 307 -23.08 -55.95 50.99
C SER A 307 -22.71 -57.14 50.13
N ALA A 308 -21.98 -58.16 50.71
CA ALA A 308 -21.63 -59.39 50.01
C ALA A 308 -22.87 -60.14 49.51
N ARG A 309 -23.99 -60.05 50.23
CA ARG A 309 -25.26 -60.67 49.89
C ARG A 309 -25.87 -60.11 48.56
N ASP A 310 -25.80 -58.81 48.41
CA ASP A 310 -26.35 -58.13 47.20
C ASP A 310 -25.48 -58.45 45.98
N TYR A 311 -24.17 -58.56 46.09
CA TYR A 311 -23.29 -58.99 45.01
C TYR A 311 -23.57 -60.47 44.59
N ILE A 312 -23.79 -61.36 45.55
CA ILE A 312 -24.14 -62.73 45.21
C ILE A 312 -25.46 -62.86 44.49
N LEU A 313 -26.47 -62.05 44.92
CA LEU A 313 -27.76 -61.96 44.24
C LEU A 313 -27.61 -61.44 42.83
N MET A 314 -26.81 -60.40 42.65
CA MET A 314 -26.57 -59.78 41.34
C MET A 314 -25.86 -60.69 40.36
N VAL A 315 -24.85 -61.44 40.82
CA VAL A 315 -24.15 -62.46 40.03
C VAL A 315 -25.09 -63.63 39.69
N SER A 316 -25.95 -64.05 40.61
CA SER A 316 -26.95 -65.08 40.35
C SER A 316 -27.97 -64.69 39.30
N VAL A 317 -28.47 -63.44 39.34
CA VAL A 317 -29.39 -62.86 38.33
C VAL A 317 -28.72 -62.73 36.97
N LEU A 318 -27.49 -62.22 36.92
CA LEU A 318 -26.72 -62.13 35.67
C LEU A 318 -26.41 -63.50 35.07
N SER A 319 -26.14 -64.48 35.87
CA SER A 319 -25.91 -65.87 35.45
C SER A 319 -27.21 -66.47 34.82
N LEU A 320 -28.38 -66.12 35.38
CA LEU A 320 -29.68 -66.58 34.86
C LEU A 320 -30.06 -65.93 33.52
N ILE A 321 -29.57 -64.74 33.25
CA ILE A 321 -29.79 -64.05 31.96
C ILE A 321 -28.86 -64.60 30.88
N HIS A 322 -27.78 -65.28 31.25
CA HIS A 322 -26.76 -65.78 30.31
C HIS A 322 -26.97 -67.26 29.96
N ILE A 323 -28.00 -67.91 30.48
CA ILE A 323 -28.48 -69.25 30.09
C ILE A 323 -29.72 -69.06 29.20
#